data_bd413860cf8828ff02214b82e3ddbd3f
#
_entry.id   bd413860cf8828ff02214b82e3ddbd3f
#
_cell.length_a   1.000
_cell.length_b   1.000
_cell.length_c   1.000
_cell.angle_alpha   90.00
_cell.angle_beta   90.00
_cell.angle_gamma   90.00
#
_symmetry.space_group_name_H-M   'P 1'
#
loop_
_entity.id
_entity.type
_entity.pdbx_description
1 polymer ?
#
loop_
_entity_poly.entity_id
_entity_poly.type
_entity_poly.pdbx_seq_one_letter_code
_entity_poly.pdbx_strand_id
1 'polypeptide(L)'
;MTTDIRALYTRLPAIDRLLRDPAFSPLLAQHGHSQVVAQLRQMLDEAREQISQRQTLPDWSHDWLHACAQRLTAGQRSALRPVFNLTGTVLHTNLGRAIQAESAVEAVASAMRAPVTLEYDLDDAGRGHRDRAIADLLCQITGAEDACIVNNNAAAVLLMLAATASGREVVVSRGELVEIGGAFRIPDVMRQAGCQLHEVGTTNRTHAKDYRQAVNDNTALLMKVHTSNYSIEGFTKAVDEAELAAIGRELDIPVVADLGSGSLVDLSQYGLPKEPMPQEMIAAGVSLVSFSGDKLLGGPQAGIIVGKRALIARLQSHPLKRALRADKMTLAALEATLRLYQHPEVLTERLPTLRLLTRPAEEIRRLAERLLPDLAAHYADFAVSVAACQSQIGSGSLPVDRLPSAALTFTPYDGRGSRLEALAARWRALPCPVIGRIDDGRLWLDLRCLEDETRFMEMLLR
;
A
#
# COMPACT_ATOMS: atom_id res chain seq x y z
N MET A 1 -41.46 -21.59 -35.67
CA MET A 1 -40.43 -21.95 -36.65
C MET A 1 -39.31 -22.64 -35.88
N THR A 2 -39.18 -23.96 -36.04
CA THR A 2 -38.08 -24.72 -35.45
C THR A 2 -36.81 -24.32 -36.19
N THR A 3 -35.92 -23.57 -35.52
CA THR A 3 -34.63 -23.21 -36.07
C THR A 3 -33.86 -24.50 -36.35
N ASP A 4 -33.45 -24.73 -37.59
CA ASP A 4 -32.65 -25.90 -37.92
C ASP A 4 -31.27 -25.81 -37.25
N ILE A 5 -31.12 -26.54 -36.15
CA ILE A 5 -29.91 -26.58 -35.34
C ILE A 5 -28.72 -26.98 -36.22
N ARG A 6 -28.91 -27.85 -37.21
CA ARG A 6 -27.82 -28.26 -38.15
C ARG A 6 -27.31 -27.09 -38.97
N ALA A 7 -28.23 -26.17 -39.39
CA ALA A 7 -27.86 -24.98 -40.13
C ALA A 7 -27.01 -24.01 -39.30
N LEU A 8 -27.16 -23.98 -37.97
CA LEU A 8 -26.32 -23.14 -37.06
C LEU A 8 -24.90 -23.71 -36.95
N TYR A 9 -24.75 -25.05 -36.84
CA TYR A 9 -23.41 -25.66 -36.76
C TYR A 9 -22.64 -25.48 -38.07
N THR A 10 -23.28 -25.48 -39.25
CA THR A 10 -22.59 -25.27 -40.53
C THR A 10 -22.07 -23.85 -40.72
N ARG A 11 -22.54 -22.90 -39.93
CA ARG A 11 -22.11 -21.48 -39.94
C ARG A 11 -20.83 -21.27 -39.10
N LEU A 12 -20.40 -22.26 -38.28
CA LEU A 12 -19.19 -22.14 -37.50
C LEU A 12 -17.98 -22.32 -38.45
N PRO A 13 -17.00 -21.39 -38.40
CA PRO A 13 -15.81 -21.49 -39.26
C PRO A 13 -14.86 -22.56 -38.77
N ALA A 14 -14.15 -23.18 -39.70
CA ALA A 14 -12.98 -24.00 -39.36
C ALA A 14 -11.82 -23.09 -38.90
N ILE A 15 -11.10 -23.53 -37.86
CA ILE A 15 -9.94 -22.79 -37.34
C ILE A 15 -8.89 -22.52 -38.41
N ASP A 16 -8.56 -23.54 -39.22
CA ASP A 16 -7.58 -23.40 -40.29
C ASP A 16 -7.98 -22.36 -41.33
N ARG A 17 -9.29 -22.19 -41.56
CA ARG A 17 -9.80 -21.14 -42.47
C ARG A 17 -9.59 -19.77 -41.88
N LEU A 18 -9.87 -19.58 -40.59
CA LEU A 18 -9.64 -18.32 -39.89
C LEU A 18 -8.15 -17.96 -39.86
N LEU A 19 -7.28 -18.91 -39.57
CA LEU A 19 -5.83 -18.69 -39.51
C LEU A 19 -5.19 -18.37 -40.86
N ARG A 20 -5.82 -18.78 -41.97
CA ARG A 20 -5.37 -18.45 -43.34
C ARG A 20 -5.83 -17.09 -43.82
N ASP A 21 -6.79 -16.48 -43.12
CA ASP A 21 -7.25 -15.15 -43.45
C ASP A 21 -6.14 -14.13 -43.10
N PRO A 22 -5.69 -13.32 -44.10
CA PRO A 22 -4.66 -12.31 -43.88
C PRO A 22 -4.99 -11.34 -42.74
N ALA A 23 -6.28 -11.13 -42.43
CA ALA A 23 -6.73 -10.29 -41.33
C ALA A 23 -6.26 -10.81 -39.93
N PHE A 24 -5.98 -12.10 -39.78
CA PHE A 24 -5.44 -12.68 -38.54
C PHE A 24 -3.92 -12.53 -38.41
N SER A 25 -3.19 -12.14 -39.48
CA SER A 25 -1.73 -12.01 -39.44
C SER A 25 -1.21 -11.10 -38.33
N PRO A 26 -1.78 -9.92 -38.06
CA PRO A 26 -1.36 -9.07 -36.94
C PRO A 26 -1.54 -9.75 -35.58
N LEU A 27 -2.66 -10.48 -35.41
CA LEU A 27 -2.94 -11.21 -34.16
C LEU A 27 -1.92 -12.34 -33.93
N LEU A 28 -1.61 -13.09 -34.99
CA LEU A 28 -0.60 -14.16 -34.95
C LEU A 28 0.79 -13.61 -34.64
N ALA A 29 1.16 -12.47 -35.20
CA ALA A 29 2.44 -11.83 -34.94
C ALA A 29 2.54 -11.32 -33.48
N GLN A 30 1.46 -10.77 -32.95
CA GLN A 30 1.42 -10.18 -31.60
C GLN A 30 1.33 -11.25 -30.50
N HIS A 31 0.48 -12.27 -30.67
CA HIS A 31 0.14 -13.24 -29.62
C HIS A 31 0.75 -14.62 -29.82
N GLY A 32 1.29 -14.89 -31.02
CA GLY A 32 1.80 -16.21 -31.39
C GLY A 32 0.70 -17.21 -31.79
N HIS A 33 1.05 -18.13 -32.68
CA HIS A 33 0.13 -19.13 -33.26
C HIS A 33 -0.61 -19.95 -32.19
N SER A 34 0.11 -20.45 -31.18
CA SER A 34 -0.48 -21.33 -30.15
C SER A 34 -1.58 -20.66 -29.32
N GLN A 35 -1.40 -19.39 -28.95
CA GLN A 35 -2.39 -18.66 -28.15
C GLN A 35 -3.64 -18.33 -28.99
N VAL A 36 -3.45 -17.91 -30.24
CA VAL A 36 -4.58 -17.61 -31.14
C VAL A 36 -5.40 -18.88 -31.40
N VAL A 37 -4.76 -20.01 -31.67
CA VAL A 37 -5.44 -21.30 -31.86
C VAL A 37 -6.19 -21.75 -30.62
N ALA A 38 -5.58 -21.63 -29.44
CA ALA A 38 -6.24 -21.98 -28.17
C ALA A 38 -7.50 -21.12 -27.94
N GLN A 39 -7.39 -19.81 -28.16
CA GLN A 39 -8.53 -18.89 -28.02
C GLN A 39 -9.65 -19.20 -29.03
N LEU A 40 -9.32 -19.46 -30.29
CA LEU A 40 -10.32 -19.81 -31.30
C LEU A 40 -11.02 -21.17 -30.99
N ARG A 41 -10.29 -22.13 -30.42
CA ARG A 41 -10.89 -23.43 -29.97
C ARG A 41 -11.90 -23.16 -28.84
N GLN A 42 -11.50 -22.39 -27.83
CA GLN A 42 -12.42 -22.02 -26.73
C GLN A 42 -13.66 -21.32 -27.25
N MET A 43 -13.52 -20.36 -28.17
CA MET A 43 -14.65 -19.65 -28.77
C MET A 43 -15.56 -20.59 -29.57
N LEU A 44 -15.01 -21.57 -30.31
CA LEU A 44 -15.79 -22.57 -31.01
C LEU A 44 -16.58 -23.47 -30.05
N ASP A 45 -15.96 -23.87 -28.94
CA ASP A 45 -16.63 -24.72 -27.95
C ASP A 45 -17.76 -23.96 -27.24
N GLU A 46 -17.54 -22.68 -26.87
CA GLU A 46 -18.59 -21.80 -26.36
C GLU A 46 -19.75 -21.62 -27.38
N ALA A 47 -19.44 -21.45 -28.66
CA ALA A 47 -20.46 -21.31 -29.69
C ALA A 47 -21.27 -22.61 -29.88
N ARG A 48 -20.62 -23.76 -29.82
CA ARG A 48 -21.28 -25.07 -29.86
C ARG A 48 -22.18 -25.29 -28.65
N GLU A 49 -21.71 -24.93 -27.47
CA GLU A 49 -22.51 -25.01 -26.24
C GLU A 49 -23.73 -24.10 -26.30
N GLN A 50 -23.60 -22.86 -26.77
CA GLN A 50 -24.73 -21.95 -26.93
C GLN A 50 -25.73 -22.43 -27.95
N ILE A 51 -25.29 -22.99 -29.09
CA ILE A 51 -26.19 -23.61 -30.08
C ILE A 51 -26.96 -24.76 -29.44
N SER A 52 -26.26 -25.64 -28.69
CA SER A 52 -26.89 -26.78 -28.03
C SER A 52 -27.95 -26.37 -26.99
N GLN A 53 -27.65 -25.35 -26.17
CA GLN A 53 -28.50 -24.94 -25.05
C GLN A 53 -29.61 -23.98 -25.49
N ARG A 54 -29.30 -23.00 -26.38
CA ARG A 54 -30.19 -21.86 -26.69
C ARG A 54 -30.66 -21.84 -28.14
N GLN A 55 -30.13 -22.73 -28.99
CA GLN A 55 -30.45 -22.77 -30.42
C GLN A 55 -30.18 -21.44 -31.16
N THR A 56 -29.18 -20.69 -30.69
CA THR A 56 -28.70 -19.43 -31.26
C THR A 56 -27.19 -19.37 -31.35
N LEU A 57 -26.64 -18.61 -32.29
CA LEU A 57 -25.21 -18.26 -32.30
C LEU A 57 -24.95 -17.16 -31.30
N PRO A 58 -23.73 -17.11 -30.72
CA PRO A 58 -23.30 -15.97 -29.92
C PRO A 58 -23.30 -14.68 -30.74
N ASP A 59 -23.62 -13.53 -30.10
CA ASP A 59 -23.65 -12.23 -30.77
C ASP A 59 -22.29 -11.87 -31.39
N TRP A 60 -21.17 -12.27 -30.77
CA TRP A 60 -19.83 -12.02 -31.27
C TRP A 60 -19.45 -12.90 -32.49
N SER A 61 -20.24 -13.91 -32.84
CA SER A 61 -19.91 -14.86 -33.92
C SER A 61 -20.00 -14.26 -35.33
N HIS A 62 -20.45 -13.03 -35.48
CA HIS A 62 -20.42 -12.30 -36.74
C HIS A 62 -19.05 -11.74 -37.09
N ASP A 63 -18.17 -11.54 -36.08
CA ASP A 63 -16.80 -11.08 -36.25
C ASP A 63 -15.83 -11.83 -35.31
N TRP A 64 -15.33 -12.97 -35.79
CA TRP A 64 -14.40 -13.83 -35.08
C TRP A 64 -13.05 -13.17 -34.82
N LEU A 65 -12.59 -12.31 -35.73
CA LEU A 65 -11.33 -11.60 -35.59
C LEU A 65 -11.38 -10.64 -34.42
N HIS A 66 -12.39 -9.76 -34.43
CA HIS A 66 -12.56 -8.76 -33.38
C HIS A 66 -12.78 -9.42 -32.00
N ALA A 67 -13.64 -10.43 -31.93
CA ALA A 67 -13.91 -11.14 -30.68
C ALA A 67 -12.66 -11.87 -30.15
N CYS A 68 -11.86 -12.51 -31.04
CA CYS A 68 -10.62 -13.16 -30.67
C CYS A 68 -9.57 -12.13 -30.17
N ALA A 69 -9.42 -11.01 -30.88
CA ALA A 69 -8.53 -9.93 -30.49
C ALA A 69 -8.87 -9.35 -29.10
N GLN A 70 -10.15 -9.09 -28.87
CA GLN A 70 -10.62 -8.59 -27.56
C GLN A 70 -10.28 -9.57 -26.42
N ARG A 71 -10.51 -10.87 -26.61
CA ARG A 71 -10.26 -11.90 -25.59
C ARG A 71 -8.79 -12.10 -25.32
N LEU A 72 -7.96 -12.13 -26.35
CA LEU A 72 -6.50 -12.22 -26.20
C LEU A 72 -5.94 -10.99 -25.49
N THR A 73 -6.40 -9.80 -25.85
CA THR A 73 -6.02 -8.56 -25.17
C THR A 73 -6.48 -8.53 -23.70
N ALA A 74 -7.70 -9.01 -23.44
CA ALA A 74 -8.20 -9.12 -22.07
C ALA A 74 -7.40 -10.12 -21.24
N GLY A 75 -7.03 -11.27 -21.83
CA GLY A 75 -6.21 -12.30 -21.17
C GLY A 75 -4.78 -11.88 -20.87
N GLN A 76 -4.24 -10.90 -21.61
CA GLN A 76 -2.90 -10.34 -21.37
C GLN A 76 -2.87 -9.15 -20.40
N ARG A 77 -4.03 -8.68 -19.95
CA ARG A 77 -4.07 -7.59 -18.97
C ARG A 77 -3.40 -8.02 -17.68
N SER A 78 -2.42 -7.25 -17.24
CA SER A 78 -1.80 -7.46 -15.92
C SER A 78 -2.87 -7.42 -14.82
N ALA A 79 -2.77 -8.34 -13.84
CA ALA A 79 -3.60 -8.29 -12.65
C ALA A 79 -3.29 -7.04 -11.79
N LEU A 80 -2.03 -6.60 -11.78
CA LEU A 80 -1.60 -5.34 -11.17
C LEU A 80 -1.67 -4.22 -12.21
N ARG A 81 -2.77 -3.47 -12.20
CA ARG A 81 -3.00 -2.37 -13.14
C ARG A 81 -2.95 -1.03 -12.42
N PRO A 82 -2.36 0.02 -13.04
CA PRO A 82 -2.53 1.37 -12.56
C PRO A 82 -4.02 1.74 -12.48
N VAL A 83 -4.38 2.48 -11.44
CA VAL A 83 -5.76 2.97 -11.23
C VAL A 83 -5.72 4.44 -10.84
N PHE A 84 -6.82 5.16 -11.08
CA PHE A 84 -7.06 6.45 -10.44
C PHE A 84 -7.68 6.21 -9.06
N ASN A 85 -6.91 6.49 -8.01
CA ASN A 85 -7.39 6.44 -6.63
C ASN A 85 -8.11 7.74 -6.29
N LEU A 86 -9.41 7.76 -6.42
CA LEU A 86 -10.27 8.90 -6.06
C LEU A 86 -11.24 8.55 -4.93
N THR A 87 -10.82 7.60 -4.07
CA THR A 87 -11.59 7.16 -2.90
C THR A 87 -11.65 8.20 -1.79
N GLY A 88 -10.67 9.12 -1.76
CA GLY A 88 -10.44 10.05 -0.67
C GLY A 88 -9.49 9.52 0.41
N THR A 89 -8.86 8.37 0.23
CA THR A 89 -7.80 7.87 1.13
C THR A 89 -6.47 7.89 0.39
N VAL A 90 -5.50 8.68 0.86
CA VAL A 90 -4.20 8.83 0.18
C VAL A 90 -3.39 7.54 0.27
N LEU A 91 -3.09 7.07 1.47
CA LEU A 91 -2.36 5.82 1.71
C LEU A 91 -3.34 4.63 1.79
N HIS A 92 -4.01 4.35 0.66
CA HIS A 92 -5.05 3.31 0.59
C HIS A 92 -4.44 1.91 0.59
N THR A 93 -4.71 1.13 1.63
CA THR A 93 -4.11 -0.20 1.87
C THR A 93 -4.25 -1.15 0.67
N ASN A 94 -5.45 -1.21 0.07
CA ASN A 94 -5.74 -2.15 -1.02
C ASN A 94 -5.28 -1.63 -2.40
N LEU A 95 -4.79 -0.38 -2.50
CA LEU A 95 -4.31 0.23 -3.74
C LEU A 95 -2.78 0.47 -3.75
N GLY A 96 -2.06 -0.20 -2.85
CA GLY A 96 -0.60 -0.22 -2.84
C GLY A 96 0.06 0.82 -1.93
N ARG A 97 -0.73 1.60 -1.16
CA ARG A 97 -0.25 2.62 -0.21
C ARG A 97 0.58 3.74 -0.89
N ALA A 98 1.84 3.97 -0.47
CA ALA A 98 2.66 5.05 -0.97
C ALA A 98 3.08 4.85 -2.44
N ILE A 99 2.88 5.90 -3.24
CA ILE A 99 3.45 6.00 -4.59
C ILE A 99 4.93 6.36 -4.44
N GLN A 100 5.78 5.71 -5.22
CA GLN A 100 7.22 5.92 -5.16
C GLN A 100 7.62 7.24 -5.84
N ALA A 101 8.64 7.90 -5.29
CA ALA A 101 9.28 9.04 -5.93
C ALA A 101 9.97 8.61 -7.24
N GLU A 102 10.07 9.52 -8.22
CA GLU A 102 10.69 9.22 -9.51
C GLU A 102 12.14 8.72 -9.35
N SER A 103 12.90 9.34 -8.45
CA SER A 103 14.26 8.88 -8.12
C SER A 103 14.31 7.44 -7.60
N ALA A 104 13.27 6.99 -6.88
CA ALA A 104 13.17 5.61 -6.42
C ALA A 104 12.83 4.66 -7.58
N VAL A 105 11.94 5.07 -8.49
CA VAL A 105 11.61 4.31 -9.71
C VAL A 105 12.85 4.10 -10.58
N GLU A 106 13.62 5.17 -10.81
CA GLU A 106 14.88 5.13 -11.57
C GLU A 106 15.93 4.23 -10.91
N ALA A 107 16.08 4.31 -9.58
CA ALA A 107 17.00 3.46 -8.83
C ALA A 107 16.64 1.97 -8.94
N VAL A 108 15.34 1.63 -8.82
CA VAL A 108 14.83 0.27 -9.03
C VAL A 108 15.11 -0.21 -10.45
N ALA A 109 14.79 0.58 -11.46
CA ALA A 109 15.02 0.23 -12.86
C ALA A 109 16.52 -0.02 -13.14
N SER A 110 17.40 0.80 -12.57
CA SER A 110 18.85 0.61 -12.64
C SER A 110 19.30 -0.69 -11.99
N ALA A 111 18.85 -0.96 -10.75
CA ALA A 111 19.17 -2.17 -10.01
C ALA A 111 18.66 -3.46 -10.70
N MET A 112 17.58 -3.37 -11.47
CA MET A 112 17.04 -4.51 -12.23
C MET A 112 17.84 -4.81 -13.49
N ARG A 113 18.42 -3.80 -14.14
CA ARG A 113 19.11 -3.95 -15.44
C ARG A 113 20.51 -4.53 -15.34
N ALA A 114 21.14 -4.52 -14.15
CA ALA A 114 22.52 -4.96 -13.97
C ALA A 114 22.74 -5.73 -12.65
N PRO A 115 23.83 -6.48 -12.51
CA PRO A 115 24.34 -6.90 -11.21
C PRO A 115 24.68 -5.66 -10.35
N VAL A 116 24.42 -5.75 -9.05
CA VAL A 116 24.65 -4.66 -8.11
C VAL A 116 25.44 -5.16 -6.88
N THR A 117 26.13 -4.27 -6.19
CA THR A 117 26.94 -4.52 -4.98
C THR A 117 26.06 -4.78 -3.74
N LEU A 118 25.15 -5.75 -3.86
CA LEU A 118 24.15 -6.00 -2.80
C LEU A 118 24.74 -6.53 -1.50
N GLU A 119 25.63 -7.53 -1.60
CA GLU A 119 26.35 -8.14 -0.48
C GLU A 119 27.87 -8.21 -0.77
N TYR A 120 28.35 -7.39 -1.69
CA TYR A 120 29.76 -7.33 -2.07
C TYR A 120 30.33 -5.97 -1.65
N ASP A 121 31.34 -6.01 -0.79
CA ASP A 121 32.08 -4.83 -0.37
C ASP A 121 33.18 -4.54 -1.41
N LEU A 122 33.15 -3.33 -1.98
CA LEU A 122 34.11 -2.94 -3.02
C LEU A 122 35.50 -2.61 -2.46
N ASP A 123 35.59 -2.20 -1.20
CA ASP A 123 36.84 -1.81 -0.59
C ASP A 123 37.66 -3.04 -0.15
N ASP A 124 36.96 -4.01 0.45
CA ASP A 124 37.58 -5.22 0.97
C ASP A 124 37.54 -6.41 0.00
N ALA A 125 36.85 -6.26 -1.14
CA ALA A 125 36.57 -7.35 -2.10
C ALA A 125 35.89 -8.58 -1.44
N GLY A 126 35.17 -8.35 -0.34
CA GLY A 126 34.61 -9.36 0.53
C GLY A 126 33.08 -9.34 0.58
N ARG A 127 32.51 -10.12 1.49
CA ARG A 127 31.10 -10.16 1.75
C ARG A 127 30.69 -9.09 2.76
N GLY A 128 29.88 -8.12 2.30
CA GLY A 128 29.23 -7.10 3.13
C GLY A 128 27.80 -7.45 3.56
N HIS A 129 27.23 -6.60 4.41
CA HIS A 129 25.81 -6.64 4.75
C HIS A 129 25.02 -5.84 3.71
N ARG A 130 23.92 -6.41 3.18
CA ARG A 130 23.12 -5.83 2.10
C ARG A 130 22.46 -4.49 2.45
N ASP A 131 22.18 -4.24 3.73
CA ASP A 131 21.48 -3.06 4.22
C ASP A 131 22.43 -1.97 4.77
N ARG A 132 23.75 -2.15 4.62
CA ARG A 132 24.75 -1.24 5.23
C ARG A 132 24.64 0.21 4.75
N ALA A 133 24.56 0.42 3.43
CA ALA A 133 24.48 1.79 2.89
C ALA A 133 23.19 2.51 3.35
N ILE A 134 22.09 1.76 3.51
CA ILE A 134 20.83 2.29 4.02
C ILE A 134 20.90 2.51 5.53
N ALA A 135 21.58 1.63 6.27
CA ALA A 135 21.78 1.78 7.70
C ALA A 135 22.50 3.10 8.02
N ASP A 136 23.55 3.44 7.27
CA ASP A 136 24.28 4.70 7.45
C ASP A 136 23.38 5.93 7.23
N LEU A 137 22.53 5.93 6.20
CA LEU A 137 21.55 7.00 5.96
C LEU A 137 20.52 7.10 7.09
N LEU A 138 20.01 5.96 7.55
CA LEU A 138 19.05 5.92 8.67
C LEU A 138 19.69 6.44 9.96
N CYS A 139 20.94 6.07 10.25
CA CYS A 139 21.67 6.58 11.40
C CYS A 139 21.83 8.11 11.34
N GLN A 140 22.15 8.67 10.16
CA GLN A 140 22.24 10.11 9.95
C GLN A 140 20.92 10.82 10.18
N ILE A 141 19.80 10.24 9.68
CA ILE A 141 18.47 10.85 9.79
C ILE A 141 17.91 10.70 11.21
N THR A 142 18.08 9.55 11.85
CA THR A 142 17.41 9.22 13.11
C THR A 142 18.26 9.43 14.35
N GLY A 143 19.58 9.58 14.22
CA GLY A 143 20.49 9.61 15.36
C GLY A 143 20.71 8.24 16.02
N ALA A 144 20.22 7.15 15.43
CA ALA A 144 20.45 5.80 15.92
C ALA A 144 21.89 5.35 15.70
N GLU A 145 22.35 4.36 16.47
CA GLU A 145 23.70 3.80 16.37
C GLU A 145 23.86 2.83 15.19
N ASP A 146 22.75 2.17 14.78
CA ASP A 146 22.74 1.20 13.68
C ASP A 146 21.28 0.93 13.23
N ALA A 147 21.13 0.22 12.08
CA ALA A 147 19.82 -0.13 11.53
C ALA A 147 19.79 -1.53 10.91
N CYS A 148 18.59 -2.09 10.80
CA CYS A 148 18.32 -3.38 10.18
C CYS A 148 17.04 -3.25 9.32
N ILE A 149 17.09 -3.69 8.06
CA ILE A 149 15.97 -3.63 7.12
C ILE A 149 15.43 -5.03 6.83
N VAL A 150 14.12 -5.19 6.89
CA VAL A 150 13.39 -6.41 6.53
C VAL A 150 12.24 -6.09 5.55
N ASN A 151 11.52 -7.09 5.08
CA ASN A 151 10.55 -6.97 3.99
C ASN A 151 9.26 -6.19 4.35
N ASN A 152 8.90 -6.08 5.62
CA ASN A 152 7.78 -5.25 6.11
C ASN A 152 7.86 -5.06 7.63
N ASN A 153 7.02 -4.15 8.18
CA ASN A 153 7.07 -3.85 9.61
C ASN A 153 6.60 -5.01 10.51
N ALA A 154 5.67 -5.84 10.07
CA ALA A 154 5.28 -7.04 10.83
C ALA A 154 6.45 -8.00 11.01
N ALA A 155 7.27 -8.17 9.97
CA ALA A 155 8.52 -8.92 10.03
C ALA A 155 9.56 -8.25 10.93
N ALA A 156 9.61 -6.90 10.98
CA ALA A 156 10.48 -6.15 11.87
C ALA A 156 10.14 -6.43 13.34
N VAL A 157 8.86 -6.34 13.70
CA VAL A 157 8.38 -6.65 15.06
C VAL A 157 8.66 -8.11 15.43
N LEU A 158 8.36 -9.05 14.52
CA LEU A 158 8.64 -10.48 14.74
C LEU A 158 10.14 -10.73 14.99
N LEU A 159 11.01 -10.18 14.14
CA LEU A 159 12.45 -10.34 14.26
C LEU A 159 12.98 -9.70 15.55
N MET A 160 12.53 -8.49 15.87
CA MET A 160 12.92 -7.77 17.07
C MET A 160 12.59 -8.57 18.32
N LEU A 161 11.37 -9.08 18.44
CA LEU A 161 10.93 -9.90 19.55
C LEU A 161 11.66 -11.25 19.61
N ALA A 162 11.75 -11.98 18.51
CA ALA A 162 12.42 -13.28 18.46
C ALA A 162 13.91 -13.22 18.83
N ALA A 163 14.62 -12.18 18.34
CA ALA A 163 16.04 -12.04 18.58
C ALA A 163 16.38 -11.54 20.00
N THR A 164 15.45 -10.86 20.67
CA THR A 164 15.75 -10.19 21.95
C THR A 164 15.02 -10.77 23.15
N ALA A 165 13.87 -11.43 22.96
CA ALA A 165 12.98 -11.84 24.06
C ALA A 165 12.45 -13.27 23.97
N SER A 166 12.89 -14.09 23.01
CA SER A 166 12.42 -15.49 22.91
C SER A 166 12.63 -16.27 24.19
N GLY A 167 11.58 -16.97 24.65
CA GLY A 167 11.54 -17.72 25.92
C GLY A 167 11.31 -16.87 27.18
N ARG A 168 11.24 -15.54 27.04
CA ARG A 168 11.11 -14.61 28.18
C ARG A 168 9.89 -13.70 28.04
N GLU A 169 9.62 -12.91 29.08
CA GLU A 169 8.49 -11.98 29.13
C GLU A 169 8.77 -10.66 28.42
N VAL A 170 7.73 -10.17 27.75
CA VAL A 170 7.65 -8.81 27.18
C VAL A 170 6.49 -8.08 27.84
N VAL A 171 6.78 -7.00 28.55
CA VAL A 171 5.80 -6.19 29.25
C VAL A 171 5.25 -5.12 28.31
N VAL A 172 3.94 -5.08 28.14
CA VAL A 172 3.23 -4.14 27.25
C VAL A 172 1.94 -3.63 27.89
N SER A 173 1.56 -2.38 27.61
CA SER A 173 0.30 -1.82 28.05
C SER A 173 -0.89 -2.54 27.38
N ARG A 174 -1.91 -2.90 28.16
CA ARG A 174 -3.15 -3.51 27.64
C ARG A 174 -3.85 -2.63 26.61
N GLY A 175 -3.79 -1.30 26.75
CA GLY A 175 -4.32 -0.33 25.79
C GLY A 175 -3.54 -0.25 24.49
N GLU A 176 -2.39 -0.93 24.37
CA GLU A 176 -1.51 -0.92 23.19
C GLU A 176 -1.49 -2.27 22.45
N LEU A 177 -2.40 -3.21 22.78
CA LEU A 177 -2.55 -4.49 22.10
C LEU A 177 -3.31 -4.33 20.78
N VAL A 178 -2.63 -3.79 19.80
CA VAL A 178 -3.20 -3.41 18.50
C VAL A 178 -3.48 -4.62 17.61
N GLU A 179 -4.55 -4.54 16.82
CA GLU A 179 -4.80 -5.37 15.63
C GLU A 179 -4.80 -4.50 14.38
N ILE A 180 -4.02 -4.87 13.36
CA ILE A 180 -3.89 -4.15 12.09
C ILE A 180 -4.08 -5.13 10.93
N GLY A 181 -4.87 -4.73 9.91
CA GLY A 181 -5.01 -5.46 8.66
C GLY A 181 -5.64 -6.85 8.76
N GLY A 182 -6.44 -7.09 9.81
CA GLY A 182 -7.27 -8.29 9.99
C GLY A 182 -6.53 -9.56 10.48
N ALA A 183 -5.21 -9.54 10.59
CA ALA A 183 -4.45 -10.71 11.04
C ALA A 183 -3.21 -10.38 11.90
N PHE A 184 -2.71 -9.15 11.88
CA PHE A 184 -1.57 -8.75 12.69
C PHE A 184 -2.06 -8.31 14.07
N ARG A 185 -1.89 -9.17 15.06
CA ARG A 185 -2.19 -8.91 16.48
C ARG A 185 -0.91 -9.00 17.29
N ILE A 186 -0.60 -7.99 18.08
CA ILE A 186 0.61 -8.00 18.93
C ILE A 186 0.73 -9.24 19.79
N PRO A 187 -0.32 -9.73 20.49
CA PRO A 187 -0.23 -10.98 21.27
C PRO A 187 0.13 -12.20 20.42
N ASP A 188 -0.41 -12.30 19.21
CA ASP A 188 -0.15 -13.45 18.34
C ASP A 188 1.28 -13.41 17.77
N VAL A 189 1.76 -12.22 17.42
CA VAL A 189 3.15 -12.02 16.97
C VAL A 189 4.15 -12.34 18.08
N MET A 190 3.88 -11.91 19.33
CA MET A 190 4.69 -12.25 20.49
C MET A 190 4.76 -13.77 20.70
N ARG A 191 3.63 -14.46 20.61
CA ARG A 191 3.58 -15.92 20.71
C ARG A 191 4.39 -16.61 19.61
N GLN A 192 4.28 -16.12 18.35
CA GLN A 192 5.07 -16.65 17.22
C GLN A 192 6.57 -16.37 17.37
N ALA A 193 6.94 -15.27 18.02
CA ALA A 193 8.34 -14.96 18.36
C ALA A 193 8.87 -15.79 19.52
N GLY A 194 8.04 -16.63 20.15
CA GLY A 194 8.39 -17.41 21.33
C GLY A 194 8.43 -16.61 22.63
N CYS A 195 7.85 -15.41 22.65
CA CYS A 195 7.79 -14.55 23.84
C CYS A 195 6.56 -14.85 24.70
N GLN A 196 6.66 -14.52 25.98
CA GLN A 196 5.55 -14.53 26.93
C GLN A 196 5.02 -13.11 27.08
N LEU A 197 3.73 -12.91 26.74
CA LEU A 197 3.06 -11.63 26.89
C LEU A 197 2.78 -11.36 28.38
N HIS A 198 3.23 -10.21 28.88
CA HIS A 198 2.90 -9.70 30.21
C HIS A 198 2.18 -8.35 30.07
N GLU A 199 0.85 -8.37 30.19
CA GLU A 199 0.01 -7.18 30.07
C GLU A 199 0.01 -6.36 31.34
N VAL A 200 0.12 -5.03 31.24
CA VAL A 200 0.05 -4.11 32.38
C VAL A 200 -1.04 -3.04 32.20
N GLY A 201 -1.53 -2.55 33.32
CA GLY A 201 -2.60 -1.53 33.35
C GLY A 201 -3.96 -2.06 32.89
N THR A 202 -4.77 -1.15 32.38
CA THR A 202 -6.10 -1.43 31.84
C THR A 202 -6.22 -0.90 30.41
N THR A 203 -7.36 -1.12 29.74
CA THR A 203 -7.59 -0.69 28.35
C THR A 203 -7.32 0.83 28.15
N ASN A 204 -7.74 1.64 29.10
CA ASN A 204 -7.68 3.10 28.99
C ASN A 204 -6.66 3.78 29.93
N ARG A 205 -6.08 3.03 30.89
CA ARG A 205 -5.14 3.62 31.87
C ARG A 205 -4.00 2.68 32.20
N THR A 206 -2.78 3.13 31.93
CA THR A 206 -1.54 2.49 32.34
C THR A 206 -0.62 3.53 32.97
N HIS A 207 -0.05 3.21 34.11
CA HIS A 207 0.82 4.10 34.88
C HIS A 207 2.26 3.54 34.96
N ALA A 208 3.22 4.38 35.20
CA ALA A 208 4.63 4.00 35.38
C ALA A 208 4.83 2.89 36.43
N LYS A 209 4.04 2.94 37.53
CA LYS A 209 4.08 1.92 38.58
C LYS A 209 3.71 0.53 38.07
N ASP A 210 2.81 0.42 37.08
CA ASP A 210 2.34 -0.84 36.54
C ASP A 210 3.48 -1.56 35.83
N TYR A 211 4.31 -0.84 35.05
CA TYR A 211 5.54 -1.37 34.44
C TYR A 211 6.56 -1.77 35.49
N ARG A 212 6.85 -0.91 36.51
CA ARG A 212 7.82 -1.23 37.55
C ARG A 212 7.47 -2.46 38.34
N GLN A 213 6.18 -2.67 38.66
CA GLN A 213 5.70 -3.82 39.41
C GLN A 213 5.66 -5.12 38.61
N ALA A 214 5.60 -5.03 37.27
CA ALA A 214 5.56 -6.19 36.38
C ALA A 214 6.95 -6.79 36.11
N VAL A 215 8.01 -5.98 36.23
CA VAL A 215 9.38 -6.44 35.93
C VAL A 215 9.84 -7.47 36.94
N ASN A 216 10.38 -8.58 36.45
CA ASN A 216 10.92 -9.70 37.22
C ASN A 216 12.13 -10.30 36.46
N ASP A 217 12.77 -11.33 37.02
CA ASP A 217 13.97 -11.98 36.47
C ASP A 217 13.73 -12.58 35.06
N ASN A 218 12.48 -12.86 34.69
CA ASN A 218 12.12 -13.37 33.38
C ASN A 218 11.81 -12.26 32.36
N THR A 219 11.74 -11.00 32.76
CA THR A 219 11.43 -9.89 31.87
C THR A 219 12.64 -9.61 30.95
N ALA A 220 12.40 -9.63 29.63
CA ALA A 220 13.40 -9.32 28.62
C ALA A 220 13.30 -7.89 28.08
N LEU A 221 12.06 -7.40 27.90
CA LEU A 221 11.75 -6.13 27.24
C LEU A 221 10.58 -5.41 27.88
N LEU A 222 10.59 -4.08 27.84
CA LEU A 222 9.42 -3.23 27.91
C LEU A 222 9.06 -2.80 26.48
N MET A 223 7.82 -2.99 26.07
CA MET A 223 7.38 -2.67 24.71
C MET A 223 6.36 -1.55 24.70
N LYS A 224 6.58 -0.58 23.83
CA LYS A 224 5.66 0.48 23.45
C LYS A 224 5.10 0.19 22.07
N VAL A 225 3.76 0.24 21.91
CA VAL A 225 3.13 0.11 20.60
C VAL A 225 2.29 1.36 20.35
N HIS A 226 2.61 2.07 19.27
CA HIS A 226 1.84 3.23 18.87
C HIS A 226 0.51 2.82 18.23
N THR A 227 -0.60 3.34 18.77
CA THR A 227 -1.96 3.04 18.33
C THR A 227 -2.34 3.88 17.10
N SER A 228 -1.61 3.68 15.99
CA SER A 228 -1.75 4.48 14.76
C SER A 228 -3.09 4.34 14.05
N ASN A 229 -3.90 3.31 14.38
CA ASN A 229 -5.15 2.99 13.69
C ASN A 229 -6.41 3.09 14.56
N TYR A 230 -6.28 3.49 15.82
CA TYR A 230 -7.41 3.81 16.72
C TYR A 230 -7.00 4.81 17.79
N SER A 231 -7.99 5.44 18.43
CA SER A 231 -7.80 6.33 19.59
C SER A 231 -8.67 5.85 20.75
N ILE A 232 -8.15 6.06 21.98
CA ILE A 232 -8.92 5.86 23.23
C ILE A 232 -9.17 7.23 23.84
N GLU A 233 -10.43 7.61 24.00
CA GLU A 233 -10.85 8.92 24.48
C GLU A 233 -11.49 8.85 25.88
N GLY A 234 -11.53 9.98 26.57
CA GLY A 234 -12.13 10.13 27.90
C GLY A 234 -11.09 10.08 29.02
N PHE A 235 -11.37 9.36 30.10
CA PHE A 235 -10.44 9.20 31.23
C PHE A 235 -9.29 8.25 30.89
N THR A 236 -8.30 8.76 30.18
CA THR A 236 -7.14 7.99 29.70
C THR A 236 -5.86 8.38 30.47
N LYS A 237 -4.92 7.45 30.53
CA LYS A 237 -3.53 7.67 30.94
C LYS A 237 -2.64 6.67 30.22
N ALA A 238 -1.63 7.13 29.54
CA ALA A 238 -0.57 6.32 28.97
C ALA A 238 0.80 6.74 29.55
N VAL A 239 1.75 5.83 29.54
CA VAL A 239 3.15 6.12 29.82
C VAL A 239 3.78 6.53 28.49
N ASP A 240 4.37 7.71 28.45
CA ASP A 240 5.07 8.17 27.25
C ASP A 240 6.43 7.47 27.09
N GLU A 241 7.03 7.66 25.94
CA GLU A 241 8.25 6.95 25.54
C GLU A 241 9.45 7.36 26.42
N ALA A 242 9.54 8.62 26.79
CA ALA A 242 10.62 9.13 27.64
C ALA A 242 10.50 8.57 29.07
N GLU A 243 9.29 8.52 29.62
CA GLU A 243 9.02 7.93 30.92
C GLU A 243 9.30 6.41 30.89
N LEU A 244 8.86 5.70 29.82
CA LEU A 244 9.12 4.28 29.70
C LEU A 244 10.62 3.98 29.53
N ALA A 245 11.33 4.77 28.74
CA ALA A 245 12.79 4.66 28.58
C ALA A 245 13.54 4.94 29.89
N ALA A 246 13.04 5.87 30.71
CA ALA A 246 13.58 6.11 32.04
C ALA A 246 13.40 4.90 32.98
N ILE A 247 12.22 4.28 32.96
CA ILE A 247 11.94 3.02 33.72
C ILE A 247 12.86 1.90 33.23
N GLY A 248 13.04 1.76 31.92
CA GLY A 248 13.93 0.74 31.35
C GLY A 248 15.39 0.93 31.81
N ARG A 249 15.89 2.18 31.87
CA ARG A 249 17.22 2.47 32.41
C ARG A 249 17.33 2.19 33.91
N GLU A 250 16.28 2.54 34.67
CA GLU A 250 16.24 2.29 36.13
C GLU A 250 16.33 0.79 36.43
N LEU A 251 15.70 -0.04 35.63
CA LEU A 251 15.56 -1.48 35.86
C LEU A 251 16.53 -2.34 35.00
N ASP A 252 17.41 -1.71 34.21
CA ASP A 252 18.32 -2.33 33.25
C ASP A 252 17.60 -3.26 32.24
N ILE A 253 16.41 -2.87 31.81
CA ILE A 253 15.59 -3.59 30.82
C ILE A 253 15.50 -2.74 29.53
N PRO A 254 15.84 -3.28 28.35
CA PRO A 254 15.71 -2.58 27.09
C PRO A 254 14.25 -2.23 26.78
N VAL A 255 14.05 -1.00 26.26
CA VAL A 255 12.74 -0.56 25.76
C VAL A 255 12.72 -0.63 24.25
N VAL A 256 11.66 -1.21 23.67
CA VAL A 256 11.46 -1.29 22.23
C VAL A 256 10.13 -0.63 21.85
N ALA A 257 10.09 0.02 20.69
CA ALA A 257 8.87 0.69 20.21
C ALA A 257 8.51 0.24 18.79
N ASP A 258 7.22 0.01 18.56
CA ASP A 258 6.63 -0.15 17.23
C ASP A 258 5.79 1.08 16.90
N LEU A 259 6.25 1.90 15.94
CA LEU A 259 5.55 3.11 15.51
C LEU A 259 4.51 2.87 14.42
N GLY A 260 4.71 1.86 13.58
CA GLY A 260 3.80 1.55 12.49
C GLY A 260 3.77 2.59 11.35
N SER A 261 3.57 3.87 11.64
CA SER A 261 3.35 4.94 10.64
C SER A 261 4.60 5.39 9.87
N GLY A 262 5.74 5.50 10.54
CA GLY A 262 7.06 5.71 9.92
C GLY A 262 7.34 7.12 9.39
N SER A 263 6.84 8.18 10.03
CA SER A 263 7.23 9.55 9.64
C SER A 263 8.66 9.86 10.05
N LEU A 264 9.45 10.42 9.13
CA LEU A 264 10.83 10.90 9.38
C LEU A 264 10.92 12.44 9.42
N VAL A 265 9.80 13.14 9.30
CA VAL A 265 9.69 14.59 9.43
C VAL A 265 8.53 14.94 10.35
N ASP A 266 8.62 16.06 11.04
CA ASP A 266 7.51 16.59 11.82
C ASP A 266 6.42 17.09 10.86
N LEU A 267 5.35 16.31 10.73
CA LEU A 267 4.24 16.61 9.84
C LEU A 267 3.50 17.90 10.22
N SER A 268 3.60 18.35 11.49
CA SER A 268 2.96 19.60 11.95
C SER A 268 3.53 20.84 11.24
N GLN A 269 4.79 20.79 10.76
CA GLN A 269 5.40 21.86 9.97
C GLN A 269 4.70 22.08 8.62
N TYR A 270 3.95 21.07 8.16
CA TYR A 270 3.18 21.10 6.90
C TYR A 270 1.66 21.26 7.16
N GLY A 271 1.26 21.61 8.41
CA GLY A 271 -0.15 21.74 8.76
C GLY A 271 -0.91 20.42 8.91
N LEU A 272 -0.18 19.31 9.03
CA LEU A 272 -0.73 17.97 9.22
C LEU A 272 -0.69 17.58 10.71
N PRO A 273 -1.46 16.58 11.17
CA PRO A 273 -1.36 16.07 12.52
C PRO A 273 0.06 15.59 12.86
N LYS A 274 0.50 15.86 14.09
CA LYS A 274 1.79 15.37 14.55
C LYS A 274 1.75 13.85 14.75
N GLU A 275 2.75 13.16 14.19
CA GLU A 275 3.02 11.75 14.43
C GLU A 275 4.35 11.57 15.16
N PRO A 276 4.47 10.56 16.05
CA PRO A 276 5.74 10.24 16.67
C PRO A 276 6.80 9.86 15.64
N MET A 277 8.01 10.36 15.82
CA MET A 277 9.13 10.09 14.91
C MET A 277 10.16 9.14 15.54
N PRO A 278 10.83 8.28 14.76
CA PRO A 278 11.94 7.46 15.24
C PRO A 278 13.03 8.27 15.94
N GLN A 279 13.32 9.47 15.45
CA GLN A 279 14.32 10.39 16.04
C GLN A 279 13.94 10.78 17.49
N GLU A 280 12.66 11.08 17.73
CA GLU A 280 12.16 11.43 19.05
C GLU A 280 12.28 10.24 20.02
N MET A 281 11.97 9.02 19.54
CA MET A 281 12.07 7.80 20.32
C MET A 281 13.53 7.49 20.70
N ILE A 282 14.47 7.58 19.74
CA ILE A 282 15.89 7.38 19.97
C ILE A 282 16.45 8.41 20.94
N ALA A 283 16.09 9.69 20.76
CA ALA A 283 16.50 10.77 21.69
C ALA A 283 15.93 10.57 23.10
N ALA A 284 14.73 10.02 23.25
CA ALA A 284 14.13 9.65 24.53
C ALA A 284 14.85 8.47 25.22
N GLY A 285 15.64 7.69 24.47
CA GLY A 285 16.42 6.56 24.99
C GLY A 285 15.80 5.19 24.74
N VAL A 286 14.82 5.10 23.81
CA VAL A 286 14.28 3.81 23.34
C VAL A 286 15.42 3.02 22.66
N SER A 287 15.51 1.74 22.97
CA SER A 287 16.65 0.90 22.54
C SER A 287 16.53 0.40 21.11
N LEU A 288 15.31 0.09 20.63
CA LEU A 288 14.99 -0.25 19.25
C LEU A 288 13.65 0.36 18.87
N VAL A 289 13.57 0.86 17.65
CA VAL A 289 12.32 1.44 17.08
C VAL A 289 12.06 0.79 15.74
N SER A 290 10.86 0.23 15.53
CA SER A 290 10.44 -0.31 14.24
C SER A 290 9.37 0.56 13.59
N PHE A 291 9.38 0.64 12.25
CA PHE A 291 8.41 1.39 11.47
C PHE A 291 8.34 0.93 10.00
N SER A 292 7.25 1.33 9.33
CA SER A 292 6.96 0.95 7.93
C SER A 292 7.59 1.94 6.94
N GLY A 293 8.10 1.42 5.82
CA GLY A 293 8.60 2.25 4.72
C GLY A 293 7.52 2.78 3.79
N ASP A 294 6.40 2.07 3.63
CA ASP A 294 5.35 2.31 2.63
C ASP A 294 4.13 3.11 3.13
N LYS A 295 4.27 3.78 4.27
CA LYS A 295 3.26 4.67 4.83
C LYS A 295 3.71 6.13 4.76
N LEU A 296 3.81 6.82 5.90
CA LEU A 296 4.17 8.25 5.95
C LEU A 296 5.60 8.54 5.47
N LEU A 297 6.52 7.57 5.58
CA LEU A 297 7.84 7.68 4.96
C LEU A 297 7.75 7.84 3.43
N GLY A 298 6.72 7.29 2.78
CA GLY A 298 6.53 7.45 1.34
C GLY A 298 7.46 6.63 0.46
N GLY A 299 8.08 5.59 1.01
CA GLY A 299 8.99 4.67 0.33
C GLY A 299 8.35 3.33 -0.03
N PRO A 300 9.16 2.32 -0.37
CA PRO A 300 8.71 0.97 -0.66
C PRO A 300 8.24 0.25 0.60
N GLN A 301 7.49 -0.85 0.42
CA GLN A 301 7.19 -1.74 1.53
C GLN A 301 8.48 -2.28 2.12
N ALA A 302 8.77 -1.88 3.35
CA ALA A 302 9.92 -2.32 4.14
C ALA A 302 9.56 -2.23 5.63
N GLY A 303 10.19 -3.08 6.43
CA GLY A 303 10.28 -2.93 7.88
C GLY A 303 11.65 -2.39 8.23
N ILE A 304 11.68 -1.28 8.91
CA ILE A 304 12.91 -0.58 9.30
C ILE A 304 13.03 -0.67 10.80
N ILE A 305 14.19 -1.09 11.30
CA ILE A 305 14.49 -1.14 12.72
C ILE A 305 15.74 -0.31 12.95
N VAL A 306 15.67 0.69 13.81
CA VAL A 306 16.81 1.54 14.19
C VAL A 306 17.03 1.48 15.69
N GLY A 307 18.29 1.66 16.15
CA GLY A 307 18.55 1.72 17.57
C GLY A 307 19.97 1.35 17.96
N LYS A 308 20.13 0.73 19.13
CA LYS A 308 21.43 0.36 19.71
C LYS A 308 22.13 -0.71 18.89
N ARG A 309 23.38 -0.46 18.54
CA ARG A 309 24.24 -1.35 17.73
C ARG A 309 24.28 -2.78 18.24
N ALA A 310 24.44 -2.95 19.56
CA ALA A 310 24.49 -4.28 20.16
C ALA A 310 23.21 -5.10 19.94
N LEU A 311 22.04 -4.46 19.95
CA LEU A 311 20.76 -5.11 19.68
C LEU A 311 20.59 -5.35 18.17
N ILE A 312 20.92 -4.38 17.32
CA ILE A 312 20.89 -4.54 15.86
C ILE A 312 21.79 -5.70 15.41
N ALA A 313 22.98 -5.85 16.00
CA ALA A 313 23.88 -6.99 15.71
C ALA A 313 23.23 -8.35 16.03
N ARG A 314 22.42 -8.43 17.12
CA ARG A 314 21.64 -9.64 17.43
C ARG A 314 20.58 -9.93 16.37
N LEU A 315 19.90 -8.89 15.87
CA LEU A 315 18.92 -9.03 14.79
C LEU A 315 19.59 -9.51 13.49
N GLN A 316 20.72 -8.92 13.12
CA GLN A 316 21.47 -9.26 11.91
C GLN A 316 21.99 -10.71 11.91
N SER A 317 22.37 -11.24 13.08
CA SER A 317 22.86 -12.60 13.25
C SER A 317 21.74 -13.64 13.42
N HIS A 318 20.48 -13.21 13.65
CA HIS A 318 19.37 -14.13 13.90
C HIS A 318 18.95 -14.89 12.63
N PRO A 319 18.68 -16.21 12.69
CA PRO A 319 18.32 -17.01 11.49
C PRO A 319 17.12 -16.45 10.71
N LEU A 320 16.11 -15.88 11.39
CA LEU A 320 14.94 -15.25 10.75
C LEU A 320 15.33 -14.08 9.85
N LYS A 321 16.43 -13.36 10.10
CA LYS A 321 16.87 -12.26 9.25
C LYS A 321 17.06 -12.70 7.81
N ARG A 322 17.55 -13.92 7.58
CA ARG A 322 17.70 -14.46 6.22
C ARG A 322 16.36 -14.69 5.53
N ALA A 323 15.35 -15.16 6.27
CA ALA A 323 14.00 -15.40 5.73
C ALA A 323 13.22 -14.09 5.48
N LEU A 324 13.47 -13.07 6.31
CA LEU A 324 12.74 -11.80 6.30
C LEU A 324 13.45 -10.67 5.54
N ARG A 325 14.61 -10.92 4.95
CA ARG A 325 15.42 -9.87 4.30
C ARG A 325 14.73 -9.24 3.09
N ALA A 326 14.92 -7.94 2.92
CA ALA A 326 14.48 -7.21 1.73
C ALA A 326 15.31 -7.60 0.50
N ASP A 327 14.72 -7.51 -0.68
CA ASP A 327 15.37 -7.72 -1.97
C ASP A 327 16.08 -6.43 -2.45
N LYS A 328 16.85 -6.54 -3.55
CA LYS A 328 17.63 -5.42 -4.09
C LYS A 328 16.77 -4.26 -4.62
N MET A 329 15.56 -4.53 -5.10
CA MET A 329 14.67 -3.50 -5.62
C MET A 329 14.09 -2.66 -4.48
N THR A 330 13.64 -3.32 -3.42
CA THR A 330 13.20 -2.66 -2.18
C THR A 330 14.32 -1.80 -1.58
N LEU A 331 15.55 -2.33 -1.52
CA LEU A 331 16.68 -1.57 -0.96
C LEU A 331 17.05 -0.36 -1.82
N ALA A 332 17.08 -0.51 -3.15
CA ALA A 332 17.35 0.60 -4.06
C ALA A 332 16.28 1.71 -3.96
N ALA A 333 15.00 1.33 -3.91
CA ALA A 333 13.92 2.29 -3.73
C ALA A 333 13.99 3.00 -2.37
N LEU A 334 14.28 2.25 -1.30
CA LEU A 334 14.37 2.80 0.05
C LEU A 334 15.55 3.77 0.18
N GLU A 335 16.71 3.42 -0.35
CA GLU A 335 17.89 4.29 -0.38
C GLU A 335 17.59 5.61 -1.08
N ALA A 336 17.03 5.54 -2.30
CA ALA A 336 16.68 6.74 -3.07
C ALA A 336 15.63 7.61 -2.36
N THR A 337 14.65 6.99 -1.70
CA THR A 337 13.66 7.71 -0.90
C THR A 337 14.30 8.40 0.31
N LEU A 338 15.16 7.71 1.06
CA LEU A 338 15.84 8.28 2.23
C LEU A 338 16.75 9.44 1.86
N ARG A 339 17.38 9.41 0.69
CA ARG A 339 18.19 10.54 0.19
C ARG A 339 17.37 11.82 0.00
N LEU A 340 16.05 11.74 -0.29
CA LEU A 340 15.18 12.91 -0.36
C LEU A 340 15.07 13.62 1.00
N TYR A 341 15.12 12.87 2.10
CA TYR A 341 15.05 13.42 3.46
C TYR A 341 16.32 14.19 3.88
N GLN A 342 17.40 14.08 3.12
CA GLN A 342 18.59 14.95 3.29
C GLN A 342 18.35 16.37 2.71
N HIS A 343 17.23 16.56 1.97
CA HIS A 343 16.86 17.81 1.32
C HIS A 343 15.40 18.19 1.69
N PRO A 344 15.15 18.58 2.95
CA PRO A 344 13.78 18.80 3.45
C PRO A 344 13.03 19.90 2.69
N GLU A 345 13.72 20.84 2.07
CA GLU A 345 13.17 21.94 1.28
C GLU A 345 12.42 21.50 0.01
N VAL A 346 12.71 20.31 -0.52
CA VAL A 346 12.08 19.77 -1.73
C VAL A 346 11.15 18.58 -1.47
N LEU A 347 10.97 18.20 -0.22
CA LEU A 347 10.17 16.99 0.13
C LEU A 347 8.72 17.11 -0.33
N THR A 348 8.08 18.26 -0.15
CA THR A 348 6.69 18.48 -0.57
C THR A 348 6.49 18.43 -2.09
N GLU A 349 7.55 18.60 -2.85
CA GLU A 349 7.54 18.50 -4.30
C GLU A 349 7.88 17.08 -4.77
N ARG A 350 8.97 16.50 -4.22
CA ARG A 350 9.56 15.26 -4.75
C ARG A 350 9.05 13.98 -4.12
N LEU A 351 8.50 14.03 -2.91
CA LEU A 351 7.93 12.88 -2.22
C LEU A 351 6.42 12.83 -2.45
N PRO A 352 5.89 11.92 -3.31
CA PRO A 352 4.47 11.90 -3.68
C PRO A 352 3.52 11.85 -2.48
N THR A 353 3.85 11.07 -1.46
CA THR A 353 3.03 10.99 -0.23
C THR A 353 2.86 12.37 0.40
N LEU A 354 3.95 13.10 0.63
CA LEU A 354 3.89 14.40 1.27
C LEU A 354 3.23 15.44 0.35
N ARG A 355 3.54 15.42 -0.96
CA ARG A 355 2.90 16.27 -1.97
C ARG A 355 1.38 16.13 -1.96
N LEU A 356 0.87 14.89 -1.98
CA LEU A 356 -0.57 14.63 -1.95
C LEU A 356 -1.21 15.02 -0.63
N LEU A 357 -0.55 14.79 0.51
CA LEU A 357 -1.08 15.14 1.82
C LEU A 357 -1.16 16.67 2.03
N THR A 358 -0.18 17.41 1.53
CA THR A 358 -0.09 18.87 1.68
C THR A 358 -0.82 19.67 0.60
N ARG A 359 -1.39 19.00 -0.41
CA ARG A 359 -2.08 19.64 -1.52
C ARG A 359 -3.24 20.52 -1.03
N PRO A 360 -3.28 21.85 -1.35
CA PRO A 360 -4.29 22.76 -0.87
C PRO A 360 -5.70 22.40 -1.39
N ALA A 361 -6.71 22.42 -0.54
CA ALA A 361 -8.10 22.14 -0.92
C ALA A 361 -8.60 23.07 -2.04
N GLU A 362 -8.14 24.32 -2.06
CA GLU A 362 -8.51 25.29 -3.09
C GLU A 362 -7.96 24.89 -4.48
N GLU A 363 -6.76 24.33 -4.56
CA GLU A 363 -6.19 23.81 -5.81
C GLU A 363 -7.04 22.63 -6.32
N ILE A 364 -7.41 21.72 -5.40
CA ILE A 364 -8.24 20.55 -5.73
C ILE A 364 -9.63 21.00 -6.21
N ARG A 365 -10.21 22.03 -5.56
CA ARG A 365 -11.50 22.59 -5.96
C ARG A 365 -11.44 23.22 -7.36
N ARG A 366 -10.41 24.00 -7.68
CA ARG A 366 -10.21 24.57 -9.01
C ARG A 366 -10.05 23.49 -10.07
N LEU A 367 -9.37 22.39 -9.76
CA LEU A 367 -9.29 21.23 -10.65
C LEU A 367 -10.69 20.66 -10.91
N ALA A 368 -11.49 20.42 -9.85
CA ALA A 368 -12.85 19.91 -9.98
C ALA A 368 -13.74 20.83 -10.84
N GLU A 369 -13.66 22.13 -10.64
CA GLU A 369 -14.39 23.13 -11.41
C GLU A 369 -14.02 23.14 -12.90
N ARG A 370 -12.75 22.91 -13.24
CA ARG A 370 -12.30 22.81 -14.66
C ARG A 370 -12.85 21.54 -15.33
N LEU A 371 -12.93 20.42 -14.62
CA LEU A 371 -13.37 19.15 -15.18
C LEU A 371 -14.89 19.02 -15.26
N LEU A 372 -15.63 19.79 -14.43
CA LEU A 372 -17.08 19.69 -14.30
C LEU A 372 -17.85 19.83 -15.60
N PRO A 373 -17.62 20.85 -16.49
CA PRO A 373 -18.44 21.08 -17.68
C PRO A 373 -18.49 19.87 -18.62
N ASP A 374 -17.34 19.29 -18.93
CA ASP A 374 -17.22 18.18 -19.87
C ASP A 374 -17.87 16.91 -19.29
N LEU A 375 -17.67 16.65 -17.98
CA LEU A 375 -18.26 15.49 -17.32
C LEU A 375 -19.78 15.65 -17.16
N ALA A 376 -20.28 16.84 -16.87
CA ALA A 376 -21.72 17.09 -16.79
C ALA A 376 -22.40 16.92 -18.16
N ALA A 377 -21.76 17.33 -19.25
CA ALA A 377 -22.27 17.12 -20.59
C ALA A 377 -22.27 15.63 -20.99
N HIS A 378 -21.20 14.88 -20.63
CA HIS A 378 -21.08 13.47 -21.00
C HIS A 378 -22.00 12.56 -20.17
N TYR A 379 -22.18 12.84 -18.87
CA TYR A 379 -23.01 12.06 -17.96
C TYR A 379 -24.37 12.72 -17.72
N ALA A 380 -25.09 13.06 -18.79
CA ALA A 380 -26.37 13.78 -18.76
C ALA A 380 -27.47 13.12 -17.91
N ASP A 381 -27.34 11.84 -17.60
CA ASP A 381 -28.25 11.09 -16.72
C ASP A 381 -28.03 11.33 -15.22
N PHE A 382 -26.98 12.07 -14.88
CA PHE A 382 -26.57 12.38 -13.50
C PHE A 382 -26.46 13.88 -13.28
N ALA A 383 -26.87 14.35 -12.13
CA ALA A 383 -26.46 15.68 -11.66
C ALA A 383 -25.00 15.61 -11.24
N VAL A 384 -24.09 16.15 -12.05
CA VAL A 384 -22.68 16.24 -11.74
C VAL A 384 -22.40 17.57 -11.06
N SER A 385 -21.69 17.57 -9.94
CA SER A 385 -21.38 18.81 -9.20
C SER A 385 -20.03 18.72 -8.46
N VAL A 386 -19.48 19.89 -8.11
CA VAL A 386 -18.34 20.00 -7.22
C VAL A 386 -18.84 20.09 -5.79
N ALA A 387 -18.26 19.30 -4.89
CA ALA A 387 -18.58 19.32 -3.48
C ALA A 387 -17.30 19.35 -2.63
N ALA A 388 -17.34 20.12 -1.51
CA ALA A 388 -16.31 20.04 -0.49
C ALA A 388 -16.40 18.67 0.21
N CYS A 389 -15.25 18.08 0.50
CA CYS A 389 -15.18 16.81 1.22
C CYS A 389 -13.95 16.76 2.12
N GLN A 390 -13.80 15.63 2.80
CA GLN A 390 -12.65 15.35 3.65
C GLN A 390 -11.96 14.09 3.16
N SER A 391 -10.66 14.20 2.84
CA SER A 391 -9.82 13.04 2.56
C SER A 391 -9.27 12.44 3.84
N GLN A 392 -8.88 11.17 3.80
CA GLN A 392 -8.15 10.47 4.85
C GLN A 392 -6.67 10.39 4.51
N ILE A 393 -5.80 10.47 5.52
CA ILE A 393 -4.36 10.24 5.37
C ILE A 393 -4.12 8.78 5.02
N GLY A 394 -4.63 7.83 5.80
CA GLY A 394 -4.53 6.42 5.50
C GLY A 394 -5.51 5.57 6.30
N SER A 395 -5.86 4.40 5.81
CA SER A 395 -6.76 3.46 6.50
C SER A 395 -6.07 2.70 7.65
N GLY A 396 -4.75 2.59 7.62
CA GLY A 396 -3.94 1.94 8.66
C GLY A 396 -2.94 2.89 9.34
N SER A 397 -3.11 4.21 9.13
CA SER A 397 -2.28 5.26 9.69
C SER A 397 -3.11 6.54 9.69
N LEU A 398 -3.38 7.12 10.87
CA LEU A 398 -4.20 8.31 11.03
C LEU A 398 -5.60 8.21 10.37
N PRO A 399 -6.41 7.18 10.69
CA PRO A 399 -7.70 6.97 10.01
C PRO A 399 -8.77 7.99 10.41
N VAL A 400 -8.62 8.63 11.57
CA VAL A 400 -9.55 9.66 12.09
C VAL A 400 -9.20 11.07 11.63
N ASP A 401 -7.95 11.29 11.22
CA ASP A 401 -7.49 12.59 10.75
C ASP A 401 -7.97 12.86 9.33
N ARG A 402 -8.54 14.04 9.14
CA ARG A 402 -9.17 14.43 7.89
C ARG A 402 -8.48 15.65 7.29
N LEU A 403 -8.37 15.65 5.97
CA LEU A 403 -7.77 16.71 5.19
C LEU A 403 -8.85 17.40 4.35
N PRO A 404 -9.04 18.71 4.45
CA PRO A 404 -9.97 19.44 3.58
C PRO A 404 -9.67 19.18 2.12
N SER A 405 -10.67 18.77 1.33
CA SER A 405 -10.55 18.38 -0.07
C SER A 405 -11.77 18.81 -0.89
N ALA A 406 -11.76 18.50 -2.18
CA ALA A 406 -12.88 18.69 -3.08
C ALA A 406 -13.07 17.47 -3.97
N ALA A 407 -14.31 17.20 -4.32
CA ALA A 407 -14.70 16.05 -5.13
C ALA A 407 -15.64 16.45 -6.26
N LEU A 408 -15.63 15.66 -7.33
CA LEU A 408 -16.74 15.57 -8.26
C LEU A 408 -17.75 14.54 -7.73
N THR A 409 -19.01 14.89 -7.73
CA THR A 409 -20.10 14.01 -7.27
C THR A 409 -21.09 13.76 -8.39
N PHE A 410 -21.59 12.52 -8.46
CA PHE A 410 -22.56 12.08 -9.44
C PHE A 410 -23.80 11.59 -8.70
N THR A 411 -24.94 12.28 -8.92
CA THR A 411 -26.24 11.96 -8.31
C THR A 411 -27.21 11.57 -9.40
N PRO A 412 -27.79 10.35 -9.42
CA PRO A 412 -28.76 9.98 -10.43
C PRO A 412 -30.05 10.77 -10.25
N TYR A 413 -30.63 11.31 -11.34
CA TYR A 413 -31.85 12.09 -11.27
C TYR A 413 -33.08 11.30 -10.77
N ASP A 414 -33.08 9.98 -10.95
CA ASP A 414 -34.16 9.10 -10.50
C ASP A 414 -33.94 8.57 -9.07
N GLY A 415 -32.85 8.96 -8.39
CA GLY A 415 -32.50 8.57 -7.00
C GLY A 415 -32.14 7.09 -6.83
N ARG A 416 -31.98 6.31 -7.91
CA ARG A 416 -31.73 4.87 -7.82
C ARG A 416 -30.26 4.56 -7.54
N GLY A 417 -29.96 3.98 -6.37
CA GLY A 417 -28.60 3.56 -5.98
C GLY A 417 -27.95 2.54 -6.94
N SER A 418 -28.76 1.69 -7.59
CA SER A 418 -28.28 0.73 -8.60
C SER A 418 -27.60 1.40 -9.82
N ARG A 419 -27.98 2.65 -10.15
CA ARG A 419 -27.29 3.41 -11.20
C ARG A 419 -25.88 3.83 -10.80
N LEU A 420 -25.67 4.15 -9.51
CA LEU A 420 -24.35 4.47 -8.99
C LEU A 420 -23.43 3.24 -9.01
N GLU A 421 -23.96 2.08 -8.61
CA GLU A 421 -23.23 0.82 -8.67
C GLU A 421 -22.85 0.44 -10.10
N ALA A 422 -23.79 0.60 -11.05
CA ALA A 422 -23.54 0.35 -12.47
C ALA A 422 -22.47 1.31 -13.04
N LEU A 423 -22.54 2.62 -12.69
CA LEU A 423 -21.54 3.60 -13.10
C LEU A 423 -20.15 3.26 -12.51
N ALA A 424 -20.08 2.96 -11.22
CA ALA A 424 -18.84 2.57 -10.57
C ALA A 424 -18.28 1.27 -11.17
N ALA A 425 -19.13 0.30 -11.50
CA ALA A 425 -18.71 -0.94 -12.16
C ALA A 425 -18.16 -0.67 -13.58
N ARG A 426 -18.81 0.20 -14.35
CA ARG A 426 -18.33 0.65 -15.67
C ARG A 426 -16.95 1.28 -15.56
N TRP A 427 -16.72 2.16 -14.58
CA TRP A 427 -15.43 2.82 -14.39
C TRP A 427 -14.33 1.87 -13.91
N ARG A 428 -14.66 0.86 -13.09
CA ARG A 428 -13.70 -0.21 -12.73
C ARG A 428 -13.29 -1.09 -13.90
N ALA A 429 -14.14 -1.18 -14.95
CA ALA A 429 -13.86 -1.95 -16.15
C ALA A 429 -12.98 -1.22 -17.18
N LEU A 430 -12.73 0.09 -17.01
CA LEU A 430 -11.89 0.90 -17.90
C LEU A 430 -10.47 0.35 -18.01
N PRO A 431 -9.73 0.63 -19.09
CA PRO A 431 -8.32 0.27 -19.24
C PRO A 431 -7.45 0.75 -18.07
N CYS A 432 -7.67 1.97 -17.59
CA CYS A 432 -7.18 2.47 -16.31
C CYS A 432 -8.41 2.70 -15.40
N PRO A 433 -8.69 1.81 -14.45
CA PRO A 433 -9.86 1.92 -13.59
C PRO A 433 -9.90 3.22 -12.79
N VAL A 434 -11.10 3.78 -12.63
CA VAL A 434 -11.36 4.92 -11.76
C VAL A 434 -12.11 4.42 -10.52
N ILE A 435 -11.53 4.63 -9.34
CA ILE A 435 -12.03 4.13 -8.06
C ILE A 435 -12.47 5.31 -7.19
N GLY A 436 -13.78 5.46 -7.04
CA GLY A 436 -14.41 6.41 -6.11
C GLY A 436 -15.07 5.71 -4.92
N ARG A 437 -15.88 6.45 -4.17
CA ARG A 437 -16.73 5.90 -3.10
C ARG A 437 -18.19 6.27 -3.32
N ILE A 438 -19.09 5.35 -2.97
CA ILE A 438 -20.53 5.63 -2.92
C ILE A 438 -20.89 5.94 -1.48
N ASP A 439 -21.45 7.11 -1.26
CA ASP A 439 -21.87 7.59 0.04
C ASP A 439 -22.99 8.60 -0.11
N ASP A 440 -23.96 8.61 0.82
CA ASP A 440 -25.11 9.53 0.84
C ASP A 440 -25.81 9.69 -0.54
N GLY A 441 -26.09 8.56 -1.20
CA GLY A 441 -26.80 8.54 -2.49
C GLY A 441 -26.03 9.17 -3.66
N ARG A 442 -24.70 9.31 -3.55
CA ARG A 442 -23.81 9.88 -4.56
C ARG A 442 -22.60 9.02 -4.78
N LEU A 443 -22.06 9.05 -5.98
CA LEU A 443 -20.72 8.53 -6.28
C LEU A 443 -19.73 9.71 -6.22
N TRP A 444 -18.78 9.62 -5.34
CA TRP A 444 -17.78 10.65 -5.05
C TRP A 444 -16.44 10.30 -5.69
N LEU A 445 -15.84 11.25 -6.38
CA LEU A 445 -14.47 11.22 -6.86
C LEU A 445 -13.69 12.33 -6.15
N ASP A 446 -13.02 12.00 -5.05
CA ASP A 446 -12.15 12.93 -4.33
C ASP A 446 -10.87 13.15 -5.15
N LEU A 447 -10.63 14.38 -5.59
CA LEU A 447 -9.55 14.69 -6.55
C LEU A 447 -8.19 14.94 -5.89
N ARG A 448 -8.02 14.74 -4.59
CA ARG A 448 -6.74 14.93 -3.91
C ARG A 448 -5.59 14.16 -4.55
N CYS A 449 -5.86 12.93 -4.97
CA CYS A 449 -4.86 12.06 -5.60
C CYS A 449 -4.86 12.11 -7.13
N LEU A 450 -5.59 13.04 -7.76
CA LEU A 450 -5.59 13.20 -9.20
C LEU A 450 -4.46 14.13 -9.63
N GLU A 451 -3.43 13.58 -10.28
CA GLU A 451 -2.29 14.32 -10.84
C GLU A 451 -2.30 14.36 -12.37
N ASP A 452 -2.81 13.32 -13.05
CA ASP A 452 -2.91 13.23 -14.52
C ASP A 452 -4.35 13.47 -14.98
N GLU A 453 -4.74 14.75 -15.07
CA GLU A 453 -6.09 15.15 -15.49
C GLU A 453 -6.40 14.79 -16.95
N THR A 454 -5.41 14.85 -17.84
CA THR A 454 -5.59 14.54 -19.26
C THR A 454 -5.98 13.09 -19.44
N ARG A 455 -5.22 12.16 -18.88
CA ARG A 455 -5.48 10.74 -18.96
C ARG A 455 -6.78 10.35 -18.23
N PHE A 456 -7.10 11.01 -17.12
CA PHE A 456 -8.34 10.81 -16.40
C PHE A 456 -9.56 11.15 -17.29
N MET A 457 -9.55 12.32 -17.94
CA MET A 457 -10.62 12.73 -18.83
C MET A 457 -10.74 11.83 -20.06
N GLU A 458 -9.62 11.41 -20.66
CA GLU A 458 -9.62 10.42 -21.75
C GLU A 458 -10.30 9.09 -21.35
N MET A 459 -10.14 8.66 -20.08
CA MET A 459 -10.79 7.43 -19.60
C MET A 459 -12.29 7.61 -19.39
N LEU A 460 -12.73 8.75 -18.86
CA LEU A 460 -14.15 8.96 -18.52
C LEU A 460 -14.99 9.38 -19.70
N LEU A 461 -14.44 10.05 -20.70
CA LEU A 461 -15.18 10.52 -21.89
C LEU A 461 -15.24 9.48 -23.03
N ARG A 462 -14.73 8.27 -22.81
CA ARG A 462 -14.90 7.12 -23.72
C ARG A 462 -16.29 6.52 -23.52
#